data_d5836514a802960d82125e81f0dfd7b9
#
_entry.id   d5836514a802960d82125e81f0dfd7b9
#
_cell.length_a   1.000
_cell.length_b   1.000
_cell.length_c   1.000
_cell.angle_alpha   90.00
_cell.angle_beta   90.00
_cell.angle_gamma   90.00
#
_symmetry.space_group_name_H-M   'P 1'
#
loop_
_entity.id
_entity.type
_entity.pdbx_description
1 polymer ?
#
loop_
_entity_poly.entity_id
_entity_poly.type
_entity_poly.pdbx_seq_one_letter_code
_entity_poly.pdbx_strand_id
1 'polypeptide(L)'
;DRICERHNRNKEDTFGSKGLFAGYARGPIGFYSAASAAVSVVFTGAVYGFVCLKAWAGAFGLGAVTQYVASITKVAGGVSELISSLGDMRNNASFLEQTFSFLDIPNEMYQGSLTVEKRRDRKYEVEFRHVSFRYPGREEYALRDVNMKFEIGKRLAVVGRNGSGKTTFIKLLCRLYDPTEGEILLNGIDIRKYNYAEYMMLFSVVFQDFVLFSLKLGENVAAKADYDRERATDALIKAGFGET
;
A
#
# COMPACT_ATOMS: atom_id res chain seq x y z
N ASP A 1 30.18 -5.99 -3.33
CA ASP A 1 30.40 -6.71 -2.05
C ASP A 1 29.31 -6.45 -1.00
N ARG A 2 28.99 -5.19 -0.67
CA ARG A 2 27.95 -4.89 0.35
C ARG A 2 26.54 -5.41 0.03
N ILE A 3 26.19 -5.52 -1.25
CA ILE A 3 24.88 -6.04 -1.68
C ILE A 3 24.84 -7.56 -1.51
N CYS A 4 25.91 -8.27 -1.86
CA CYS A 4 26.04 -9.71 -1.66
C CYS A 4 26.07 -10.09 -0.17
N GLU A 5 26.75 -9.32 0.67
CA GLU A 5 26.75 -9.52 2.13
C GLU A 5 25.36 -9.32 2.74
N ARG A 6 24.64 -8.28 2.31
CA ARG A 6 23.27 -8.02 2.78
C ARG A 6 22.32 -9.14 2.32
N HIS A 7 22.47 -9.62 1.09
CA HIS A 7 21.67 -10.73 0.56
C HIS A 7 21.92 -12.03 1.32
N ASN A 8 23.20 -12.36 1.56
CA ASN A 8 23.58 -13.56 2.32
C ASN A 8 23.10 -13.49 3.77
N ARG A 9 23.20 -12.32 4.43
CA ARG A 9 22.70 -12.11 5.80
C ARG A 9 21.19 -12.30 5.87
N ASN A 10 20.43 -11.71 4.95
CA ASN A 10 18.99 -11.91 4.88
C ASN A 10 18.60 -13.37 4.62
N LYS A 11 19.41 -14.11 3.84
CA LYS A 11 19.20 -15.53 3.57
C LYS A 11 19.47 -16.39 4.82
N GLU A 12 20.53 -16.10 5.57
CA GLU A 12 20.83 -16.75 6.84
C GLU A 12 19.79 -16.42 7.92
N ASP A 13 19.35 -15.17 8.02
CA ASP A 13 18.32 -14.73 8.98
C ASP A 13 16.94 -15.34 8.67
N THR A 14 16.67 -15.69 7.41
CA THR A 14 15.39 -16.26 7.00
C THR A 14 15.44 -17.80 6.98
N PHE A 15 16.43 -18.40 6.34
CA PHE A 15 16.51 -19.84 6.05
C PHE A 15 17.60 -20.58 6.83
N GLY A 16 18.45 -19.87 7.60
CA GLY A 16 19.49 -20.49 8.40
C GLY A 16 18.95 -21.36 9.53
N SER A 17 19.81 -22.16 10.14
CA SER A 17 19.45 -23.08 11.23
C SER A 17 18.86 -22.40 12.48
N LYS A 18 19.06 -21.08 12.62
CA LYS A 18 18.47 -20.22 13.65
C LYS A 18 17.54 -19.15 13.05
N GLY A 19 17.26 -19.21 11.75
CA GLY A 19 16.45 -18.25 11.04
C GLY A 19 14.95 -18.36 11.39
N LEU A 20 14.18 -17.41 10.86
CA LEU A 20 12.73 -17.30 11.09
C LEU A 20 11.99 -18.60 10.82
N PHE A 21 12.29 -19.30 9.72
CA PHE A 21 11.65 -20.58 9.39
C PHE A 21 12.03 -21.71 10.34
N ALA A 22 13.30 -21.76 10.79
CA ALA A 22 13.73 -22.75 11.77
C ALA A 22 13.10 -22.49 13.14
N GLY A 23 12.94 -21.22 13.54
CA GLY A 23 12.22 -20.82 14.75
C GLY A 23 10.73 -21.18 14.68
N TYR A 24 10.12 -21.01 13.52
CA TYR A 24 8.73 -21.38 13.27
C TYR A 24 8.52 -22.90 13.34
N ALA A 25 9.40 -23.68 12.72
CA ALA A 25 9.31 -25.16 12.71
C ALA A 25 9.62 -25.79 14.07
N ARG A 26 10.53 -25.20 14.85
CA ARG A 26 10.90 -25.67 16.21
C ARG A 26 10.04 -25.07 17.32
N GLY A 27 9.25 -24.03 17.02
CA GLY A 27 8.38 -23.35 17.96
C GLY A 27 7.07 -24.10 18.23
N PRO A 28 6.14 -23.46 18.96
CA PRO A 28 4.83 -24.06 19.31
C PRO A 28 4.08 -24.62 18.10
N ILE A 29 4.16 -23.96 16.95
CA ILE A 29 3.44 -24.37 15.72
C ILE A 29 4.01 -25.67 15.17
N GLY A 30 5.32 -25.82 15.13
CA GLY A 30 5.96 -27.06 14.71
C GLY A 30 5.62 -28.22 15.66
N PHE A 31 5.56 -27.95 16.97
CA PHE A 31 5.14 -28.94 17.96
C PHE A 31 3.69 -29.37 17.75
N TYR A 32 2.76 -28.43 17.56
CA TYR A 32 1.34 -28.74 17.29
C TYR A 32 1.17 -29.52 15.98
N SER A 33 1.92 -29.16 14.94
CA SER A 33 1.90 -29.88 13.67
C SER A 33 2.39 -31.34 13.83
N ALA A 34 3.50 -31.55 14.53
CA ALA A 34 4.05 -32.87 14.82
C ALA A 34 3.09 -33.71 15.70
N ALA A 35 2.51 -33.08 16.72
CA ALA A 35 1.53 -33.74 17.58
C ALA A 35 0.27 -34.15 16.80
N SER A 36 -0.26 -33.31 15.93
CA SER A 36 -1.38 -33.59 15.05
C SER A 36 -1.08 -34.75 14.10
N ALA A 37 0.11 -34.79 13.50
CA ALA A 37 0.53 -35.88 12.63
C ALA A 37 0.64 -37.23 13.42
N ALA A 38 1.22 -37.16 14.62
CA ALA A 38 1.31 -38.37 15.49
C ALA A 38 -0.05 -38.90 15.87
N VAL A 39 -1.00 -38.07 16.27
CA VAL A 39 -2.39 -38.43 16.56
C VAL A 39 -3.06 -39.07 15.33
N SER A 40 -2.85 -38.50 14.15
CA SER A 40 -3.42 -39.03 12.90
C SER A 40 -2.89 -40.42 12.58
N VAL A 41 -1.58 -40.66 12.77
CA VAL A 41 -0.96 -42.00 12.56
C VAL A 41 -1.49 -43.02 13.54
N VAL A 42 -1.57 -42.68 14.83
CA VAL A 42 -2.12 -43.57 15.88
C VAL A 42 -3.57 -43.90 15.60
N PHE A 43 -4.38 -42.90 15.25
CA PHE A 43 -5.78 -43.10 14.90
C PHE A 43 -5.94 -44.02 13.69
N THR A 44 -5.17 -43.79 12.63
CA THR A 44 -5.19 -44.66 11.44
C THR A 44 -4.78 -46.08 11.77
N GLY A 45 -3.74 -46.28 12.58
CA GLY A 45 -3.32 -47.59 13.06
C GLY A 45 -4.39 -48.31 13.87
N ALA A 46 -5.12 -47.60 14.74
CA ALA A 46 -6.22 -48.13 15.53
C ALA A 46 -7.40 -48.57 14.63
N VAL A 47 -7.73 -47.76 13.61
CA VAL A 47 -8.78 -48.12 12.62
C VAL A 47 -8.42 -49.39 11.87
N TYR A 48 -7.18 -49.50 11.37
CA TYR A 48 -6.72 -50.71 10.71
C TYR A 48 -6.79 -51.94 11.64
N GLY A 49 -6.27 -51.79 12.87
CA GLY A 49 -6.32 -52.85 13.88
C GLY A 49 -7.74 -53.30 14.19
N PHE A 50 -8.67 -52.36 14.38
CA PHE A 50 -10.07 -52.65 14.65
C PHE A 50 -10.75 -53.42 13.48
N VAL A 51 -10.55 -52.94 12.24
CA VAL A 51 -11.13 -53.58 11.05
C VAL A 51 -10.57 -54.99 10.85
N CYS A 52 -9.25 -55.16 11.03
CA CYS A 52 -8.61 -56.48 10.93
C CYS A 52 -9.12 -57.47 12.02
N LEU A 53 -9.27 -57.01 13.26
CA LEU A 53 -9.83 -57.83 14.35
C LEU A 53 -11.27 -58.26 14.05
N LYS A 54 -12.08 -57.38 13.49
CA LYS A 54 -13.46 -57.72 13.09
C LYS A 54 -13.51 -58.67 11.93
N ALA A 55 -12.61 -58.56 10.95
CA ALA A 55 -12.51 -59.53 9.86
C ALA A 55 -12.05 -60.92 10.36
N TRP A 56 -11.06 -60.96 11.29
CA TRP A 56 -10.61 -62.20 11.91
C TRP A 56 -11.72 -62.88 12.73
N ALA A 57 -12.57 -62.11 13.41
CA ALA A 57 -13.75 -62.57 14.10
C ALA A 57 -14.87 -63.04 13.16
N GLY A 58 -14.68 -63.05 11.85
CA GLY A 58 -15.65 -63.54 10.87
C GLY A 58 -16.82 -62.58 10.56
N ALA A 59 -16.78 -61.37 11.02
CA ALA A 59 -17.86 -60.41 10.82
C ALA A 59 -18.05 -60.00 9.35
N PHE A 60 -16.97 -60.05 8.52
CA PHE A 60 -16.98 -59.75 7.08
C PHE A 60 -15.75 -60.31 6.37
N GLY A 61 -15.82 -60.51 5.05
CA GLY A 61 -14.73 -61.07 4.25
C GLY A 61 -13.58 -60.11 4.01
N LEU A 62 -12.42 -60.65 3.59
CA LEU A 62 -11.19 -59.88 3.35
C LEU A 62 -11.39 -58.73 2.36
N GLY A 63 -12.25 -58.86 1.33
CA GLY A 63 -12.54 -57.80 0.38
C GLY A 63 -13.23 -56.59 0.99
N ALA A 64 -14.03 -56.80 2.06
CA ALA A 64 -14.68 -55.72 2.77
C ALA A 64 -13.73 -54.93 3.68
N VAL A 65 -12.61 -55.54 4.12
CA VAL A 65 -11.58 -54.83 4.93
C VAL A 65 -11.02 -53.63 4.20
N THR A 66 -10.58 -53.81 2.94
CA THR A 66 -10.02 -52.75 2.12
C THR A 66 -11.03 -51.64 1.86
N GLN A 67 -12.30 -52.00 1.63
CA GLN A 67 -13.36 -51.03 1.39
C GLN A 67 -13.68 -50.22 2.65
N TYR A 68 -13.78 -50.82 3.81
CA TYR A 68 -14.04 -50.12 5.07
C TYR A 68 -12.86 -49.19 5.44
N VAL A 69 -11.64 -49.70 5.35
CA VAL A 69 -10.44 -48.85 5.62
C VAL A 69 -10.38 -47.66 4.68
N ALA A 70 -10.58 -47.91 3.37
CA ALA A 70 -10.58 -46.82 2.39
C ALA A 70 -11.66 -45.77 2.68
N SER A 71 -12.87 -46.23 3.04
CA SER A 71 -13.99 -45.32 3.38
C SER A 71 -13.72 -44.50 4.63
N ILE A 72 -13.21 -45.10 5.68
CA ILE A 72 -12.89 -44.41 6.94
C ILE A 72 -11.75 -43.41 6.73
N THR A 73 -10.71 -43.81 6.02
CA THR A 73 -9.59 -42.90 5.69
C THR A 73 -10.06 -41.72 4.84
N LYS A 74 -10.96 -41.94 3.90
CA LYS A 74 -11.52 -40.91 3.04
C LYS A 74 -12.39 -39.92 3.84
N VAL A 75 -13.18 -40.40 4.77
CA VAL A 75 -13.97 -39.55 5.69
C VAL A 75 -13.05 -38.73 6.59
N ALA A 76 -12.04 -39.38 7.21
CA ALA A 76 -11.07 -38.67 8.06
C ALA A 76 -10.29 -37.60 7.28
N GLY A 77 -9.87 -37.90 6.05
CA GLY A 77 -9.23 -36.94 5.14
C GLY A 77 -10.13 -35.75 4.83
N GLY A 78 -11.40 -36.01 4.47
CA GLY A 78 -12.38 -34.95 4.19
C GLY A 78 -12.65 -34.04 5.38
N VAL A 79 -12.70 -34.57 6.59
CA VAL A 79 -12.83 -33.75 7.81
C VAL A 79 -11.60 -32.91 8.04
N SER A 80 -10.39 -33.44 7.84
CA SER A 80 -9.15 -32.70 7.96
C SER A 80 -9.07 -31.58 6.95
N GLU A 81 -9.49 -31.81 5.71
CA GLU A 81 -9.53 -30.79 4.65
C GLU A 81 -10.51 -29.68 4.97
N LEU A 82 -11.69 -29.99 5.51
CA LEU A 82 -12.67 -29.02 5.99
C LEU A 82 -12.08 -28.12 7.09
N ILE A 83 -11.41 -28.70 8.08
CA ILE A 83 -10.80 -27.95 9.18
C ILE A 83 -9.69 -27.04 8.66
N SER A 84 -8.85 -27.54 7.74
CA SER A 84 -7.80 -26.74 7.11
C SER A 84 -8.39 -25.58 6.33
N SER A 85 -9.42 -25.84 5.50
CA SER A 85 -10.09 -24.80 4.71
C SER A 85 -10.73 -23.71 5.58
N LEU A 86 -11.31 -24.07 6.72
CA LEU A 86 -11.83 -23.11 7.69
C LEU A 86 -10.71 -22.27 8.31
N GLY A 87 -9.54 -22.86 8.57
CA GLY A 87 -8.34 -22.15 9.04
C GLY A 87 -7.85 -21.15 8.00
N ASP A 88 -7.76 -21.56 6.74
CA ASP A 88 -7.35 -20.72 5.63
C ASP A 88 -8.33 -19.57 5.39
N MET A 89 -9.64 -19.82 5.47
CA MET A 89 -10.67 -18.77 5.38
C MET A 89 -10.51 -17.73 6.48
N ARG A 90 -10.26 -18.16 7.72
CA ARG A 90 -10.05 -17.24 8.84
C ARG A 90 -8.78 -16.40 8.66
N ASN A 91 -7.71 -17.02 8.19
CA ASN A 91 -6.46 -16.33 7.91
C ASN A 91 -6.63 -15.29 6.78
N ASN A 92 -7.30 -15.68 5.69
CA ASN A 92 -7.61 -14.79 4.58
C ASN A 92 -8.53 -13.64 5.01
N ALA A 93 -9.50 -13.88 5.89
CA ALA A 93 -10.35 -12.83 6.45
C ALA A 93 -9.53 -11.77 7.21
N SER A 94 -8.51 -12.20 7.97
CA SER A 94 -7.63 -11.28 8.68
C SER A 94 -6.81 -10.39 7.73
N PHE A 95 -6.34 -10.92 6.60
CA PHE A 95 -5.68 -10.09 5.57
C PHE A 95 -6.63 -9.11 4.92
N LEU A 96 -7.87 -9.52 4.65
CA LEU A 96 -8.90 -8.63 4.11
C LEU A 96 -9.25 -7.51 5.09
N GLU A 97 -9.34 -7.80 6.38
CA GLU A 97 -9.59 -6.80 7.42
C GLU A 97 -8.53 -5.69 7.41
N GLN A 98 -7.24 -6.04 7.26
CA GLN A 98 -6.17 -5.07 7.12
C GLN A 98 -6.32 -4.22 5.86
N THR A 99 -6.73 -4.83 4.75
CA THR A 99 -6.97 -4.14 3.48
C THR A 99 -8.15 -3.16 3.61
N PHE A 100 -9.25 -3.60 4.20
CA PHE A 100 -10.41 -2.72 4.43
C PHE A 100 -10.09 -1.60 5.42
N SER A 101 -9.37 -1.90 6.50
CA SER A 101 -8.89 -0.89 7.44
C SER A 101 -8.05 0.20 6.75
N PHE A 102 -7.23 -0.17 5.76
CA PHE A 102 -6.50 0.80 4.95
C PHE A 102 -7.41 1.61 4.02
N LEU A 103 -8.39 0.98 3.39
CA LEU A 103 -9.34 1.65 2.49
C LEU A 103 -10.32 2.56 3.24
N ASP A 104 -10.61 2.23 4.49
CA ASP A 104 -11.51 2.98 5.36
C ASP A 104 -10.83 4.16 6.07
N ILE A 105 -9.52 4.41 5.80
CA ILE A 105 -8.84 5.60 6.33
C ILE A 105 -9.60 6.84 5.85
N PRO A 106 -10.17 7.64 6.77
CA PRO A 106 -10.95 8.80 6.38
C PRO A 106 -10.06 9.85 5.71
N ASN A 107 -10.60 10.50 4.69
CA ASN A 107 -9.95 11.68 4.13
C ASN A 107 -10.18 12.87 5.07
N GLU A 108 -9.16 13.24 5.83
CA GLU A 108 -9.23 14.37 6.78
C GLU A 108 -9.23 15.74 6.10
N MET A 109 -8.90 15.81 4.80
CA MET A 109 -8.92 17.08 4.07
C MET A 109 -10.35 17.48 3.73
N TYR A 110 -10.73 18.68 4.14
CA TYR A 110 -12.04 19.25 3.80
C TYR A 110 -12.19 19.35 2.27
N GLN A 111 -13.25 18.76 1.76
CA GLN A 111 -13.60 18.84 0.35
C GLN A 111 -14.55 20.03 0.12
N GLY A 112 -14.00 21.14 -0.36
CA GLY A 112 -14.81 22.30 -0.70
C GLY A 112 -15.74 22.04 -1.87
N SER A 113 -16.75 22.87 -2.02
CA SER A 113 -17.77 22.75 -3.07
C SER A 113 -17.72 23.84 -4.12
N LEU A 114 -16.92 24.88 -3.93
CA LEU A 114 -16.81 25.98 -4.89
C LEU A 114 -16.03 25.54 -6.12
N THR A 115 -16.58 25.81 -7.30
CA THR A 115 -15.88 25.62 -8.57
C THR A 115 -14.80 26.70 -8.74
N VAL A 116 -13.69 26.32 -9.36
CA VAL A 116 -12.65 27.26 -9.70
C VAL A 116 -13.06 28.04 -10.95
N GLU A 117 -13.09 29.36 -10.86
CA GLU A 117 -13.41 30.22 -11.99
C GLU A 117 -12.37 30.01 -13.11
N LYS A 118 -12.82 29.57 -14.28
CA LYS A 118 -11.96 29.43 -15.47
C LYS A 118 -11.73 30.79 -16.13
N ARG A 119 -10.74 31.52 -15.68
CA ARG A 119 -10.36 32.80 -16.24
C ARG A 119 -9.61 32.63 -17.57
N ARG A 120 -10.07 33.31 -18.60
CA ARG A 120 -9.42 33.30 -19.93
C ARG A 120 -8.02 33.95 -19.89
N ASP A 121 -7.84 34.94 -19.02
CA ASP A 121 -6.58 35.66 -18.84
C ASP A 121 -5.59 34.90 -17.93
N ARG A 122 -6.03 33.78 -17.29
CA ARG A 122 -5.26 32.96 -16.32
C ARG A 122 -4.60 33.77 -15.20
N LYS A 123 -5.12 34.96 -14.93
CA LYS A 123 -4.60 35.79 -13.84
C LYS A 123 -5.29 35.39 -12.55
N TYR A 124 -4.58 34.65 -11.74
CA TYR A 124 -5.01 34.29 -10.40
C TYR A 124 -4.08 34.96 -9.40
N GLU A 125 -4.65 35.48 -8.35
CA GLU A 125 -3.91 36.06 -7.24
C GLU A 125 -3.91 35.08 -6.07
N VAL A 126 -2.73 34.77 -5.55
CA VAL A 126 -2.56 33.93 -4.37
C VAL A 126 -2.05 34.80 -3.23
N GLU A 127 -2.68 34.64 -2.07
CA GLU A 127 -2.30 35.36 -0.85
C GLU A 127 -2.17 34.40 0.31
N PHE A 128 -1.04 34.41 0.99
CA PHE A 128 -0.79 33.74 2.26
C PHE A 128 -0.99 34.76 3.37
N ARG A 129 -1.90 34.49 4.31
CA ARG A 129 -2.19 35.35 5.47
C ARG A 129 -1.87 34.62 6.76
N HIS A 130 -0.86 35.10 7.46
CA HIS A 130 -0.41 34.55 8.75
C HIS A 130 -0.26 33.04 8.74
N VAL A 131 0.25 32.48 7.64
CA VAL A 131 0.33 31.03 7.45
C VAL A 131 1.48 30.48 8.26
N SER A 132 1.12 29.61 9.22
CA SER A 132 2.04 28.76 9.96
C SER A 132 1.71 27.30 9.70
N PHE A 133 2.73 26.46 9.57
CA PHE A 133 2.56 25.05 9.31
C PHE A 133 3.59 24.19 10.00
N ARG A 134 3.12 23.10 10.59
CA ARG A 134 3.91 21.98 11.10
C ARG A 134 3.42 20.66 10.51
N TYR A 135 4.35 19.77 10.22
CA TYR A 135 3.98 18.44 9.73
C TYR A 135 3.32 17.61 10.83
N PRO A 136 2.37 16.73 10.49
CA PRO A 136 1.78 15.79 11.45
C PRO A 136 2.85 15.03 12.22
N GLY A 137 2.69 14.95 13.55
CA GLY A 137 3.65 14.28 14.44
C GLY A 137 4.94 15.04 14.72
N ARG A 138 5.08 16.28 14.27
CA ARG A 138 6.22 17.17 14.61
C ARG A 138 5.74 18.36 15.42
N GLU A 139 6.53 18.77 16.42
CA GLU A 139 6.27 19.98 17.22
C GLU A 139 6.82 21.25 16.54
N GLU A 140 7.87 21.12 15.76
CA GLU A 140 8.52 22.25 15.11
C GLU A 140 7.74 22.75 13.90
N TYR A 141 7.60 24.06 13.80
CA TYR A 141 7.01 24.71 12.62
C TYR A 141 7.99 24.66 11.44
N ALA A 142 7.53 24.16 10.30
CA ALA A 142 8.25 24.23 9.04
C ALA A 142 8.10 25.59 8.36
N LEU A 143 7.01 26.31 8.63
CA LEU A 143 6.76 27.70 8.26
C LEU A 143 6.11 28.44 9.43
N ARG A 144 6.46 29.70 9.64
CA ARG A 144 5.88 30.55 10.70
C ARG A 144 5.50 31.90 10.13
N ASP A 145 4.25 32.29 10.37
CA ASP A 145 3.70 33.61 10.07
C ASP A 145 4.07 34.15 8.69
N VAL A 146 3.90 33.30 7.66
CA VAL A 146 4.19 33.67 6.27
C VAL A 146 3.08 34.56 5.75
N ASN A 147 3.46 35.78 5.36
CA ASN A 147 2.58 36.76 4.76
C ASN A 147 3.16 37.16 3.40
N MET A 148 2.46 36.81 2.32
CA MET A 148 2.89 37.14 0.97
C MET A 148 1.73 37.10 -0.01
N LYS A 149 1.85 37.88 -1.08
CA LYS A 149 0.87 37.98 -2.15
C LYS A 149 1.57 38.01 -3.50
N PHE A 150 1.10 37.21 -4.43
CA PHE A 150 1.67 37.14 -5.78
C PHE A 150 0.62 36.72 -6.81
N GLU A 151 0.89 37.04 -8.07
CA GLU A 151 0.04 36.65 -9.19
C GLU A 151 0.59 35.45 -9.91
N ILE A 152 -0.29 34.47 -10.22
CA ILE A 152 0.03 33.32 -11.08
C ILE A 152 0.19 33.84 -12.51
N GLY A 153 1.20 33.32 -13.23
CA GLY A 153 1.57 33.76 -14.58
C GLY A 153 2.83 34.66 -14.59
N LYS A 154 3.23 35.15 -13.44
CA LYS A 154 4.56 35.77 -13.25
C LYS A 154 5.56 34.75 -12.77
N ARG A 155 6.84 34.89 -13.17
CA ARG A 155 7.92 34.03 -12.63
C ARG A 155 8.23 34.44 -11.20
N LEU A 156 8.06 33.53 -10.27
CA LEU A 156 8.42 33.72 -8.86
C LEU A 156 9.58 32.78 -8.51
N ALA A 157 10.67 33.35 -8.01
CA ALA A 157 11.80 32.58 -7.50
C ALA A 157 11.73 32.53 -5.97
N VAL A 158 11.61 31.31 -5.40
CA VAL A 158 11.66 31.10 -3.96
C VAL A 158 13.07 30.66 -3.58
N VAL A 159 13.82 31.55 -2.91
CA VAL A 159 15.21 31.32 -2.52
C VAL A 159 15.34 31.22 -1.00
N GLY A 160 16.32 30.46 -0.54
CA GLY A 160 16.58 30.28 0.89
C GLY A 160 17.50 29.10 1.16
N ARG A 161 18.02 29.04 2.40
CA ARG A 161 18.88 27.94 2.86
C ARG A 161 18.14 26.59 2.83
N ASN A 162 18.88 25.48 2.85
CA ASN A 162 18.28 24.17 3.00
C ASN A 162 17.53 24.10 4.34
N GLY A 163 16.32 23.52 4.32
CA GLY A 163 15.45 23.48 5.50
C GLY A 163 14.64 24.75 5.77
N SER A 164 14.74 25.81 4.94
CA SER A 164 13.99 27.06 5.15
C SER A 164 12.49 27.00 4.78
N GLY A 165 11.94 25.83 4.49
CA GLY A 165 10.51 25.66 4.21
C GLY A 165 10.10 25.85 2.74
N LYS A 166 11.04 26.00 1.78
CA LYS A 166 10.70 26.20 0.34
C LYS A 166 9.76 25.12 -0.22
N THR A 167 10.11 23.87 0.00
CA THR A 167 9.26 22.73 -0.44
C THR A 167 7.94 22.70 0.30
N THR A 168 7.93 23.06 1.58
CA THR A 168 6.71 23.14 2.39
C THR A 168 5.76 24.22 1.85
N PHE A 169 6.31 25.38 1.47
CA PHE A 169 5.53 26.45 0.84
C PHE A 169 4.83 25.95 -0.45
N ILE A 170 5.55 25.25 -1.33
CA ILE A 170 4.96 24.68 -2.54
C ILE A 170 3.90 23.63 -2.22
N LYS A 171 4.15 22.77 -1.23
CA LYS A 171 3.18 21.74 -0.80
C LYS A 171 1.88 22.37 -0.28
N LEU A 172 1.97 23.46 0.48
CA LEU A 172 0.79 24.21 0.94
C LEU A 172 0.09 24.94 -0.21
N LEU A 173 0.84 25.55 -1.12
CA LEU A 173 0.29 26.19 -2.32
C LEU A 173 -0.50 25.21 -3.17
N CYS A 174 0.00 23.99 -3.34
CA CYS A 174 -0.69 22.90 -4.07
C CYS A 174 -1.74 22.21 -3.22
N ARG A 175 -1.98 22.67 -1.99
CA ARG A 175 -2.92 22.05 -1.05
C ARG A 175 -2.72 20.55 -0.85
N LEU A 176 -1.44 20.10 -0.80
CA LEU A 176 -1.10 18.74 -0.33
C LEU A 176 -1.19 18.65 1.19
N TYR A 177 -1.23 19.78 1.86
CA TYR A 177 -1.51 19.97 3.28
C TYR A 177 -2.30 21.26 3.45
N ASP A 178 -3.18 21.30 4.44
CA ASP A 178 -3.80 22.53 4.88
C ASP A 178 -2.91 23.22 5.94
N PRO A 179 -2.87 24.55 6.03
CA PRO A 179 -2.09 25.27 7.04
C PRO A 179 -2.57 24.95 8.45
N THR A 180 -1.64 24.90 9.42
CA THR A 180 -1.99 24.73 10.84
C THR A 180 -2.64 25.98 11.39
N GLU A 181 -2.16 27.15 10.96
CA GLU A 181 -2.69 28.47 11.34
C GLU A 181 -2.68 29.37 10.12
N GLY A 182 -3.60 30.35 10.09
CA GLY A 182 -3.77 31.26 8.98
C GLY A 182 -4.57 30.67 7.82
N GLU A 183 -4.53 31.35 6.70
CA GLU A 183 -5.31 31.00 5.50
C GLU A 183 -4.50 31.28 4.22
N ILE A 184 -4.78 30.47 3.21
CA ILE A 184 -4.26 30.68 1.86
C ILE A 184 -5.45 31.01 0.97
N LEU A 185 -5.38 32.12 0.28
CA LEU A 185 -6.47 32.62 -0.54
C LEU A 185 -6.11 32.54 -2.02
N LEU A 186 -7.06 32.13 -2.83
CA LEU A 186 -7.05 32.25 -4.28
C LEU A 186 -8.12 33.27 -4.68
N ASN A 187 -7.73 34.39 -5.25
CA ASN A 187 -8.63 35.51 -5.57
C ASN A 187 -9.47 35.97 -4.38
N GLY A 188 -8.91 35.99 -3.17
CA GLY A 188 -9.58 36.41 -1.95
C GLY A 188 -10.47 35.35 -1.29
N ILE A 189 -10.56 34.15 -1.85
CA ILE A 189 -11.34 33.03 -1.30
C ILE A 189 -10.39 31.97 -0.78
N ASP A 190 -10.63 31.48 0.43
CA ASP A 190 -9.84 30.40 1.05
C ASP A 190 -9.82 29.15 0.15
N ILE A 191 -8.62 28.64 -0.15
CA ILE A 191 -8.44 27.48 -1.02
C ILE A 191 -9.16 26.21 -0.53
N ARG A 192 -9.43 26.12 0.77
CA ARG A 192 -10.18 25.02 1.36
C ARG A 192 -11.64 24.98 0.90
N LYS A 193 -12.22 26.11 0.49
CA LYS A 193 -13.61 26.20 0.02
C LYS A 193 -13.80 25.70 -1.41
N TYR A 194 -12.71 25.63 -2.20
CA TYR A 194 -12.79 25.12 -3.57
C TYR A 194 -12.89 23.60 -3.62
N ASN A 195 -13.54 23.10 -4.68
CA ASN A 195 -13.46 21.68 -5.02
C ASN A 195 -12.00 21.27 -5.18
N TYR A 196 -11.57 20.26 -4.43
CA TYR A 196 -10.18 19.86 -4.35
C TYR A 196 -9.60 19.45 -5.71
N ALA A 197 -10.36 18.62 -6.47
CA ALA A 197 -9.92 18.16 -7.78
C ALA A 197 -9.77 19.30 -8.80
N GLU A 198 -10.70 20.26 -8.80
CA GLU A 198 -10.61 21.43 -9.67
C GLU A 198 -9.46 22.36 -9.29
N TYR A 199 -9.24 22.55 -7.99
CA TYR A 199 -8.11 23.34 -7.50
C TYR A 199 -6.77 22.71 -7.90
N MET A 200 -6.62 21.39 -7.76
CA MET A 200 -5.41 20.67 -8.18
C MET A 200 -5.13 20.78 -9.67
N MET A 201 -6.14 20.90 -10.52
CA MET A 201 -5.96 21.10 -11.97
C MET A 201 -5.35 22.45 -12.35
N LEU A 202 -5.25 23.42 -11.43
CA LEU A 202 -4.54 24.68 -11.66
C LEU A 202 -3.02 24.52 -11.70
N PHE A 203 -2.50 23.44 -11.14
CA PHE A 203 -1.07 23.23 -10.94
C PHE A 203 -0.54 22.07 -11.75
N SER A 204 0.68 22.23 -12.23
CA SER A 204 1.52 21.14 -12.70
C SER A 204 2.84 21.23 -11.93
N VAL A 205 3.12 20.23 -11.12
CA VAL A 205 4.23 20.28 -10.16
C VAL A 205 5.24 19.20 -10.45
N VAL A 206 6.52 19.57 -10.47
CA VAL A 206 7.64 18.61 -10.50
C VAL A 206 8.42 18.81 -9.21
N PHE A 207 8.42 17.79 -8.35
CA PHE A 207 9.21 17.80 -7.13
C PHE A 207 10.65 17.38 -7.41
N GLN A 208 11.57 17.77 -6.51
CA GLN A 208 12.99 17.46 -6.65
C GLN A 208 13.29 15.95 -6.54
N ASP A 209 12.46 15.22 -5.80
CA ASP A 209 12.51 13.78 -5.55
C ASP A 209 11.58 12.98 -6.47
N PHE A 210 11.33 13.49 -7.69
CA PHE A 210 10.50 12.77 -8.64
C PHE A 210 11.11 11.40 -8.99
N VAL A 211 10.25 10.40 -9.15
CA VAL A 211 10.61 9.05 -9.55
C VAL A 211 9.87 8.70 -10.82
N LEU A 212 10.57 8.14 -11.79
CA LEU A 212 9.95 7.56 -12.98
C LEU A 212 9.34 6.21 -12.61
N PHE A 213 8.10 6.02 -12.97
CA PHE A 213 7.44 4.74 -12.81
C PHE A 213 7.95 3.73 -13.85
N SER A 214 7.88 2.43 -13.54
CA SER A 214 8.19 1.33 -14.48
C SER A 214 7.08 1.21 -15.55
N LEU A 215 6.80 2.32 -16.23
CA LEU A 215 5.80 2.48 -17.28
C LEU A 215 6.50 2.95 -18.56
N LYS A 216 5.77 2.96 -19.68
CA LYS A 216 6.28 3.51 -20.94
C LYS A 216 6.60 5.00 -20.78
N LEU A 217 7.55 5.49 -21.59
CA LEU A 217 7.96 6.91 -21.55
C LEU A 217 6.76 7.86 -21.72
N GLY A 218 5.89 7.59 -22.69
CA GLY A 218 4.71 8.41 -22.92
C GLY A 218 3.71 8.42 -21.76
N GLU A 219 3.58 7.31 -21.04
CA GLU A 219 2.75 7.23 -19.83
C GLU A 219 3.33 8.05 -18.68
N ASN A 220 4.65 8.03 -18.53
CA ASN A 220 5.36 8.88 -17.56
C ASN A 220 5.23 10.36 -17.89
N VAL A 221 5.37 10.73 -19.18
CA VAL A 221 5.23 12.13 -19.64
C VAL A 221 3.80 12.64 -19.46
N ALA A 222 2.82 11.81 -19.77
CA ALA A 222 1.40 12.17 -19.66
C ALA A 222 0.81 12.00 -18.28
N ALA A 223 1.52 11.30 -17.38
CA ALA A 223 1.07 10.89 -16.04
C ALA A 223 -0.28 10.11 -16.06
N LYS A 224 -0.56 9.39 -17.13
CA LYS A 224 -1.77 8.54 -17.28
C LYS A 224 -1.55 7.45 -18.33
N ALA A 225 -2.27 6.34 -18.16
CA ALA A 225 -2.15 5.18 -19.06
C ALA A 225 -2.74 5.44 -20.47
N ASP A 226 -3.87 6.14 -20.51
CA ASP A 226 -4.48 6.56 -21.79
C ASP A 226 -4.04 7.99 -22.11
N TYR A 227 -3.13 8.13 -23.07
CA TYR A 227 -2.54 9.41 -23.44
C TYR A 227 -2.48 9.62 -24.95
N ASP A 228 -2.53 10.89 -25.33
CA ASP A 228 -2.33 11.33 -26.72
C ASP A 228 -0.84 11.27 -27.05
N ARG A 229 -0.49 10.38 -27.98
CA ARG A 229 0.90 10.11 -28.38
C ARG A 229 1.55 11.32 -29.06
N GLU A 230 0.80 12.04 -29.90
CA GLU A 230 1.32 13.20 -30.62
C GLU A 230 1.66 14.33 -29.63
N ARG A 231 0.77 14.60 -28.68
CA ARG A 231 1.01 15.59 -27.63
C ARG A 231 2.18 15.22 -26.71
N ALA A 232 2.33 13.94 -26.37
CA ALA A 232 3.47 13.49 -25.58
C ALA A 232 4.80 13.64 -26.34
N THR A 233 4.80 13.32 -27.64
CA THR A 233 5.97 13.50 -28.52
C THR A 233 6.32 14.98 -28.67
N ASP A 234 5.34 15.83 -28.92
CA ASP A 234 5.53 17.28 -29.02
C ASP A 234 6.10 17.87 -27.71
N ALA A 235 5.62 17.40 -26.57
CA ALA A 235 6.15 17.81 -25.27
C ALA A 235 7.62 17.40 -25.08
N LEU A 236 7.99 16.19 -25.51
CA LEU A 236 9.39 15.72 -25.46
C LEU A 236 10.29 16.54 -26.39
N ILE A 237 9.85 16.84 -27.61
CA ILE A 237 10.58 17.67 -28.56
C ILE A 237 10.82 19.08 -27.95
N LYS A 238 9.77 19.68 -27.38
CA LYS A 238 9.88 20.99 -26.69
C LYS A 238 10.80 20.95 -25.46
N ALA A 239 10.95 19.79 -24.84
CA ALA A 239 11.90 19.57 -23.73
C ALA A 239 13.34 19.27 -24.20
N GLY A 240 13.61 19.27 -25.51
CA GLY A 240 14.95 19.05 -26.07
C GLY A 240 15.29 17.58 -26.37
N PHE A 241 14.33 16.66 -26.35
CA PHE A 241 14.55 15.24 -26.69
C PHE A 241 14.33 14.89 -28.17
N GLY A 242 14.15 15.90 -29.03
CA GLY A 242 13.81 15.69 -30.43
C GLY A 242 14.95 15.82 -31.44
N GLU A 243 16.16 16.15 -30.99
CA GLU A 243 17.33 16.36 -31.86
C GLU A 243 18.41 15.32 -31.59
N THR A 244 18.19 14.08 -32.04
CA THR A 244 19.25 13.09 -32.25
C THR A 244 18.94 12.25 -33.48
#